data_bf9a7e2c7a19aee0851a5449a82b95e0
#
_entry.id   bf9a7e2c7a19aee0851a5449a82b95e0
#
_cell.length_a   1.000
_cell.length_b   1.000
_cell.length_c   1.000
_cell.angle_alpha   90.00
_cell.angle_beta   90.00
_cell.angle_gamma   90.00
#
_symmetry.space_group_name_H-M   'P 1'
#
loop_
_entity.id
_entity.type
_entity.pdbx_description
1 polymer ?
#
loop_
_entity_poly.entity_id
_entity_poly.type
_entity_poly.pdbx_seq_one_letter_code
_entity_poly.pdbx_strand_id
1 'polypeptide(L)'
;MTRRALDELKQQIPLLEYLQAHDWQQARPIGFGRFLGLCPLHADHEPSFLVDPNKNLFHCYGCRRGGDIIRFVELYHQVKFPEAVALLHQWRGLPPLLHDATSFYRMQLHRHAEAVAYLCQRGICSPEVVEHMRIGYAPGGCLRGWLT
;
A
#
# COMPACT_ATOMS: atom_id res chain seq x y z
N MET A 1 -10.55 14.30 18.71
CA MET A 1 -11.07 14.13 17.34
C MET A 1 -12.52 13.67 17.45
N THR A 2 -13.44 14.29 16.73
CA THR A 2 -14.87 13.94 16.80
C THR A 2 -15.15 12.68 15.98
N ARG A 3 -16.21 11.92 16.33
CA ARG A 3 -16.65 10.73 15.60
C ARG A 3 -16.89 11.05 14.12
N ARG A 4 -17.49 12.19 13.82
CA ARG A 4 -17.75 12.66 12.46
C ARG A 4 -16.46 12.84 11.64
N ALA A 5 -15.43 13.44 12.21
CA ALA A 5 -14.14 13.61 11.53
C ALA A 5 -13.45 12.26 11.22
N LEU A 6 -13.64 11.25 12.09
CA LEU A 6 -13.15 9.89 11.83
C LEU A 6 -13.92 9.21 10.69
N ASP A 7 -15.23 9.36 10.66
CA ASP A 7 -16.06 8.79 9.61
C ASP A 7 -15.76 9.44 8.25
N GLU A 8 -15.55 10.77 8.23
CA GLU A 8 -15.10 11.50 7.05
C GLU A 8 -13.73 11.00 6.55
N LEU A 9 -12.76 10.81 7.45
CA LEU A 9 -11.44 10.26 7.10
C LEU A 9 -11.54 8.87 6.47
N LYS A 10 -12.35 7.98 7.06
CA LYS A 10 -12.58 6.62 6.54
C LYS A 10 -13.23 6.62 5.16
N GLN A 11 -14.17 7.54 4.90
CA GLN A 11 -14.82 7.65 3.60
C GLN A 11 -13.90 8.20 2.51
N GLN A 12 -12.95 9.06 2.89
CA GLN A 12 -12.04 9.73 1.97
C GLN A 12 -10.83 8.88 1.57
N ILE A 13 -10.58 7.79 2.29
CA ILE A 13 -9.46 6.88 1.99
C ILE A 13 -10.04 5.49 1.73
N PRO A 14 -10.23 5.11 0.44
CA PRO A 14 -10.63 3.76 0.08
C PRO A 14 -9.54 2.75 0.50
N LEU A 15 -9.94 1.76 1.30
CA LEU A 15 -9.02 0.73 1.78
C LEU A 15 -8.32 -0.01 0.63
N LEU A 16 -9.04 -0.27 -0.46
CA LEU A 16 -8.48 -0.94 -1.62
C LEU A 16 -7.35 -0.13 -2.26
N GLU A 17 -7.51 1.18 -2.40
CA GLU A 17 -6.46 2.07 -2.93
C GLU A 17 -5.25 2.09 -2.00
N TYR A 18 -5.48 2.16 -0.69
CA TYR A 18 -4.41 2.11 0.30
C TYR A 18 -3.62 0.80 0.23
N LEU A 19 -4.31 -0.34 0.09
CA LEU A 19 -3.69 -1.65 -0.06
C LEU A 19 -2.89 -1.78 -1.36
N GLN A 20 -3.44 -1.31 -2.47
CA GLN A 20 -2.75 -1.31 -3.78
C GLN A 20 -1.50 -0.43 -3.76
N ALA A 21 -1.56 0.69 -3.06
CA ALA A 21 -0.44 1.57 -2.83
C ALA A 21 0.69 0.92 -2.02
N HIS A 22 0.39 -0.14 -1.27
CA HIS A 22 1.32 -0.95 -0.50
C HIS A 22 1.57 -2.33 -1.14
N ASP A 23 1.49 -2.39 -2.48
CA ASP A 23 1.80 -3.57 -3.31
C ASP A 23 0.93 -4.82 -3.06
N TRP A 24 -0.28 -4.64 -2.56
CA TRP A 24 -1.23 -5.73 -2.43
C TRP A 24 -1.80 -6.13 -3.80
N GLN A 25 -1.01 -6.88 -4.59
CA GLN A 25 -1.29 -7.17 -6.00
C GLN A 25 -1.92 -8.55 -6.25
N GLN A 26 -1.93 -9.44 -5.26
CA GLN A 26 -2.38 -10.83 -5.45
C GLN A 26 -3.88 -11.03 -5.21
N ALA A 27 -4.66 -9.95 -5.31
CA ALA A 27 -6.07 -10.02 -5.11
C ALA A 27 -6.82 -10.47 -6.36
N ARG A 28 -7.68 -11.48 -6.22
CA ARG A 28 -8.64 -11.89 -7.24
C ARG A 28 -10.04 -11.39 -6.90
N PRO A 29 -10.85 -10.97 -7.88
CA PRO A 29 -12.25 -10.65 -7.65
C PRO A 29 -13.04 -11.93 -7.33
N ILE A 30 -13.94 -11.86 -6.34
CA ILE A 30 -14.77 -13.00 -5.91
C ILE A 30 -16.27 -12.72 -6.03
N GLY A 31 -16.67 -11.72 -6.79
CA GLY A 31 -18.05 -11.28 -6.97
C GLY A 31 -18.47 -10.17 -6.01
N PHE A 32 -19.57 -9.49 -6.35
CA PHE A 32 -20.09 -8.33 -5.62
C PHE A 32 -19.07 -7.21 -5.37
N GLY A 33 -18.08 -7.05 -6.26
CA GLY A 33 -17.03 -6.04 -6.13
C GLY A 33 -16.02 -6.30 -5.00
N ARG A 34 -15.98 -7.52 -4.45
CA ARG A 34 -15.05 -7.91 -3.39
C ARG A 34 -13.79 -8.58 -3.96
N PHE A 35 -12.71 -8.50 -3.20
CA PHE A 35 -11.41 -9.05 -3.55
C PHE A 35 -10.91 -9.99 -2.47
N LEU A 36 -10.25 -11.07 -2.88
CA LEU A 36 -9.61 -12.03 -1.98
C LEU A 36 -8.14 -12.18 -2.37
N GLY A 37 -7.24 -12.05 -1.43
CA GLY A 37 -5.80 -12.15 -1.65
C GLY A 37 -5.06 -12.66 -0.43
N LEU A 38 -3.72 -12.64 -0.49
CA LEU A 38 -2.88 -12.97 0.64
C LEU A 38 -2.97 -11.88 1.70
N CYS A 39 -2.91 -12.27 2.97
CA CYS A 39 -3.01 -11.34 4.07
C CYS A 39 -1.68 -10.63 4.33
N PRO A 40 -1.62 -9.30 4.33
CA PRO A 40 -0.40 -8.56 4.65
C PRO A 40 -0.12 -8.46 6.15
N LEU A 41 -1.00 -9.00 7.00
CA LEU A 41 -0.90 -8.90 8.46
C LEU A 41 -0.30 -10.14 9.14
N HIS A 42 -0.05 -11.21 8.38
CA HIS A 42 0.61 -12.43 8.85
C HIS A 42 1.24 -13.17 7.66
N ALA A 43 2.11 -14.11 7.92
CA ALA A 43 2.65 -15.00 6.88
C ALA A 43 1.52 -15.87 6.33
N ASP A 44 1.00 -15.52 5.16
CA ASP A 44 -0.13 -16.14 4.49
C ASP A 44 0.33 -16.81 3.19
N HIS A 45 -0.02 -18.05 3.00
CA HIS A 45 0.34 -18.83 1.79
C HIS A 45 -0.89 -19.16 0.94
N GLU A 46 -2.08 -18.97 1.48
CA GLU A 46 -3.35 -19.19 0.79
C GLU A 46 -4.24 -17.95 0.91
N PRO A 47 -4.87 -17.48 -0.17
CA PRO A 47 -5.69 -16.28 -0.14
C PRO A 47 -6.78 -16.34 0.94
N SER A 48 -6.61 -15.57 2.02
CA SER A 48 -7.50 -15.53 3.17
C SER A 48 -7.98 -14.12 3.55
N PHE A 49 -7.44 -13.10 2.90
CA PHE A 49 -7.72 -11.69 3.17
C PHE A 49 -8.78 -11.15 2.22
N LEU A 50 -9.99 -10.95 2.75
CA LEU A 50 -11.14 -10.41 2.05
C LEU A 50 -11.18 -8.89 2.19
N VAL A 51 -11.35 -8.19 1.08
CA VAL A 51 -11.62 -6.74 1.04
C VAL A 51 -12.98 -6.50 0.40
N ASP A 52 -13.81 -5.71 1.06
CA ASP A 52 -15.09 -5.22 0.57
C ASP A 52 -15.01 -3.69 0.35
N PRO A 53 -14.74 -3.23 -0.89
CA PRO A 53 -14.61 -1.79 -1.18
C PRO A 53 -15.91 -1.03 -0.97
N ASN A 54 -17.08 -1.66 -1.14
CA ASN A 54 -18.37 -1.01 -0.95
C ASN A 54 -18.61 -0.62 0.51
N LYS A 55 -18.08 -1.43 1.44
CA LYS A 55 -18.17 -1.19 2.88
C LYS A 55 -16.92 -0.53 3.44
N ASN A 56 -15.86 -0.45 2.65
CA ASN A 56 -14.52 -0.01 3.05
C ASN A 56 -13.98 -0.82 4.25
N LEU A 57 -14.18 -2.13 4.22
CA LEU A 57 -13.83 -3.07 5.29
C LEU A 57 -12.96 -4.22 4.76
N PHE A 58 -12.16 -4.78 5.67
CA PHE A 58 -11.47 -6.05 5.44
C PHE A 58 -11.80 -7.10 6.50
N HIS A 59 -11.58 -8.34 6.14
CA HIS A 59 -11.59 -9.46 7.08
C HIS A 59 -10.62 -10.54 6.60
N CYS A 60 -9.76 -11.03 7.48
CA CYS A 60 -8.88 -12.16 7.22
C CYS A 60 -9.41 -13.42 7.89
N TYR A 61 -9.67 -14.46 7.10
CA TYR A 61 -10.11 -15.75 7.63
C TYR A 61 -8.97 -16.55 8.29
N GLY A 62 -7.71 -16.29 7.89
CA GLY A 62 -6.54 -16.94 8.48
C GLY A 62 -6.24 -16.43 9.89
N CYS A 63 -5.94 -15.15 10.05
CA CYS A 63 -5.61 -14.57 11.35
C CYS A 63 -6.81 -13.99 12.11
N ARG A 64 -8.03 -14.05 11.56
CA ARG A 64 -9.30 -13.58 12.15
C ARG A 64 -9.33 -12.07 12.47
N ARG A 65 -8.42 -11.29 11.90
CA ARG A 65 -8.37 -9.84 12.03
C ARG A 65 -9.30 -9.21 11.01
N GLY A 66 -9.97 -8.13 11.39
CA GLY A 66 -10.87 -7.41 10.51
C GLY A 66 -11.13 -6.00 11.02
N GLY A 67 -11.66 -5.13 10.15
CA GLY A 67 -11.99 -3.76 10.49
C GLY A 67 -12.00 -2.82 9.29
N ASP A 68 -11.91 -1.54 9.58
CA ASP A 68 -11.81 -0.45 8.61
C ASP A 68 -10.35 -0.07 8.31
N ILE A 69 -10.16 0.96 7.51
CA ILE A 69 -8.83 1.46 7.12
C ILE A 69 -7.97 1.86 8.33
N ILE A 70 -8.55 2.46 9.37
CA ILE A 70 -7.78 2.87 10.56
C ILE A 70 -7.27 1.63 11.28
N ARG A 71 -8.15 0.63 11.47
CA ARG A 71 -7.76 -0.64 12.09
C ARG A 71 -6.73 -1.39 11.26
N PHE A 72 -6.82 -1.32 9.94
CA PHE A 72 -5.81 -1.90 9.05
C PHE A 72 -4.43 -1.25 9.30
N VAL A 73 -4.36 0.08 9.32
CA VAL A 73 -3.11 0.83 9.52
C VAL A 73 -2.50 0.56 10.89
N GLU A 74 -3.33 0.47 11.97
CA GLU A 74 -2.86 0.07 13.30
C GLU A 74 -2.14 -1.28 13.27
N LEU A 75 -2.75 -2.27 12.60
CA LEU A 75 -2.24 -3.63 12.54
C LEU A 75 -1.03 -3.77 11.62
N TYR A 76 -1.05 -3.09 10.48
CA TYR A 76 -0.02 -3.18 9.45
C TYR A 76 1.27 -2.49 9.89
N HIS A 77 1.17 -1.29 10.44
CA HIS A 77 2.32 -0.52 10.91
C HIS A 77 2.65 -0.78 12.40
N GLN A 78 1.85 -1.62 13.10
CA GLN A 78 2.00 -1.91 14.52
C GLN A 78 2.01 -0.64 15.41
N VAL A 79 1.16 0.30 15.07
CA VAL A 79 1.03 1.59 15.74
C VAL A 79 -0.30 1.70 16.50
N LYS A 80 -0.40 2.67 17.40
CA LYS A 80 -1.64 2.97 18.13
C LYS A 80 -2.58 3.82 17.29
N PHE A 81 -3.86 3.84 17.65
CA PHE A 81 -4.91 4.58 16.97
C PHE A 81 -4.56 6.05 16.63
N PRO A 82 -4.00 6.89 17.52
CA PRO A 82 -3.66 8.26 17.17
C PRO A 82 -2.59 8.37 16.07
N GLU A 83 -1.61 7.46 16.09
CA GLU A 83 -0.54 7.39 15.12
C GLU A 83 -1.06 6.89 13.77
N ALA A 84 -1.95 5.89 13.77
CA ALA A 84 -2.62 5.39 12.56
C ALA A 84 -3.42 6.49 11.87
N VAL A 85 -4.15 7.30 12.63
CA VAL A 85 -4.89 8.46 12.11
C VAL A 85 -3.93 9.50 11.53
N ALA A 86 -2.80 9.78 12.19
CA ALA A 86 -1.80 10.73 11.68
C ALA A 86 -1.19 10.24 10.36
N LEU A 87 -0.86 8.94 10.26
CA LEU A 87 -0.37 8.32 9.02
C LEU A 87 -1.38 8.44 7.87
N LEU A 88 -2.66 8.22 8.15
CA LEU A 88 -3.72 8.35 7.14
C LEU A 88 -3.91 9.80 6.69
N HIS A 89 -3.82 10.77 7.59
CA HIS A 89 -3.84 12.20 7.21
C HIS A 89 -2.64 12.57 6.33
N GLN A 90 -1.46 12.05 6.66
CA GLN A 90 -0.26 12.26 5.88
C GLN A 90 -0.37 11.61 4.50
N TRP A 91 -0.87 10.37 4.41
CA TRP A 91 -1.10 9.66 3.16
C TRP A 91 -2.07 10.39 2.24
N ARG A 92 -3.18 10.89 2.80
CA ARG A 92 -4.18 11.70 2.08
C ARG A 92 -3.62 13.03 1.57
N GLY A 93 -2.70 13.64 2.31
CA GLY A 93 -2.06 14.91 1.93
C GLY A 93 -1.08 14.79 0.77
N LEU A 94 -0.70 13.56 0.37
CA LEU A 94 0.11 13.33 -0.82
C LEU A 94 -0.78 13.50 -2.06
N PRO A 95 -0.42 14.38 -3.01
CA PRO A 95 -1.12 14.45 -4.27
C PRO A 95 -1.11 13.07 -4.95
N PRO A 96 -2.21 12.62 -5.58
CA PRO A 96 -2.25 11.35 -6.31
C PRO A 96 -1.08 11.18 -7.26
N LEU A 97 -0.69 12.26 -7.94
CA LEU A 97 0.45 12.31 -8.85
C LEU A 97 1.79 11.89 -8.21
N LEU A 98 2.05 12.29 -6.95
CA LEU A 98 3.30 11.90 -6.26
C LEU A 98 3.30 10.43 -5.88
N HIS A 99 2.14 9.89 -5.54
CA HIS A 99 1.99 8.47 -5.23
C HIS A 99 2.22 7.62 -6.48
N ASP A 100 1.58 7.99 -7.58
CA ASP A 100 1.73 7.31 -8.87
C ASP A 100 3.17 7.41 -9.40
N ALA A 101 3.80 8.59 -9.28
CA ALA A 101 5.19 8.78 -9.65
C ALA A 101 6.14 7.90 -8.81
N THR A 102 5.89 7.75 -7.49
CA THR A 102 6.70 6.89 -6.63
C THR A 102 6.58 5.42 -7.06
N SER A 103 5.37 4.95 -7.29
CA SER A 103 5.11 3.58 -7.76
C SER A 103 5.75 3.32 -9.12
N PHE A 104 5.66 4.28 -10.04
CA PHE A 104 6.31 4.22 -11.34
C PHE A 104 7.85 4.07 -11.22
N TYR A 105 8.50 4.92 -10.41
CA TYR A 105 9.96 4.87 -10.26
C TYR A 105 10.46 3.62 -9.54
N ARG A 106 9.68 3.07 -8.60
CA ARG A 106 9.98 1.77 -7.98
C ARG A 106 9.93 0.64 -9.01
N MET A 107 8.92 0.61 -9.85
CA MET A 107 8.81 -0.36 -10.94
C MET A 107 9.98 -0.23 -11.94
N GLN A 108 10.43 1.00 -12.24
CA GLN A 108 11.59 1.21 -13.09
C GLN A 108 12.86 0.66 -12.48
N LEU A 109 13.06 0.77 -11.17
CA LEU A 109 14.23 0.21 -10.50
C LEU A 109 14.34 -1.31 -10.75
N HIS A 110 13.23 -2.05 -10.62
CA HIS A 110 13.23 -3.51 -10.89
C HIS A 110 13.44 -3.89 -12.35
N ARG A 111 13.15 -2.99 -13.28
CA ARG A 111 13.36 -3.21 -14.72
C ARG A 111 14.79 -2.91 -15.19
N HIS A 112 15.56 -2.20 -14.40
CA HIS A 112 16.90 -1.74 -14.75
C HIS A 112 17.97 -2.39 -13.85
N ALA A 113 18.57 -3.49 -14.33
CA ALA A 113 19.55 -4.26 -13.56
C ALA A 113 20.79 -3.42 -13.18
N GLU A 114 21.16 -2.45 -14.01
CA GLU A 114 22.25 -1.51 -13.75
C GLU A 114 21.99 -0.62 -12.54
N ALA A 115 20.72 -0.21 -12.33
CA ALA A 115 20.34 0.59 -11.18
C ALA A 115 20.40 -0.23 -9.88
N VAL A 116 19.97 -1.48 -9.92
CA VAL A 116 20.09 -2.41 -8.79
C VAL A 116 21.56 -2.69 -8.48
N ALA A 117 22.39 -2.95 -9.49
CA ALA A 117 23.84 -3.16 -9.33
C ALA A 117 24.53 -1.93 -8.69
N TYR A 118 24.16 -0.72 -9.10
CA TYR A 118 24.66 0.51 -8.50
C TYR A 118 24.31 0.62 -7.02
N LEU A 119 23.08 0.29 -6.62
CA LEU A 119 22.68 0.28 -5.21
C LEU A 119 23.50 -0.72 -4.41
N CYS A 120 23.73 -1.92 -4.96
CA CYS A 120 24.56 -2.94 -4.32
C CYS A 120 26.01 -2.47 -4.13
N GLN A 121 26.59 -1.80 -5.10
CA GLN A 121 27.94 -1.21 -4.96
C GLN A 121 28.03 -0.17 -3.84
N ARG A 122 26.90 0.48 -3.52
CA ARG A 122 26.78 1.45 -2.42
C ARG A 122 26.41 0.82 -1.08
N GLY A 123 26.34 -0.52 -0.99
CA GLY A 123 26.01 -1.26 0.22
C GLY A 123 24.51 -1.44 0.47
N ILE A 124 23.65 -1.09 -0.48
CA ILE A 124 22.20 -1.26 -0.39
C ILE A 124 21.81 -2.46 -1.25
N CYS A 125 22.16 -3.68 -0.80
CA CYS A 125 21.88 -4.91 -1.53
C CYS A 125 20.58 -5.62 -1.09
N SER A 126 20.04 -5.28 0.10
CA SER A 126 18.85 -5.93 0.61
C SER A 126 17.59 -5.43 -0.12
N PRO A 127 16.83 -6.32 -0.80
CA PRO A 127 15.55 -5.95 -1.39
C PRO A 127 14.58 -5.36 -0.37
N GLU A 128 14.60 -5.86 0.87
CA GLU A 128 13.76 -5.37 1.97
C GLU A 128 14.06 -3.91 2.32
N VAL A 129 15.34 -3.52 2.31
CA VAL A 129 15.75 -2.13 2.56
C VAL A 129 15.30 -1.23 1.40
N VAL A 130 15.48 -1.68 0.15
CA VAL A 130 15.03 -0.94 -1.04
C VAL A 130 13.52 -0.70 -1.00
N GLU A 131 12.74 -1.73 -0.64
CA GLU A 131 11.28 -1.64 -0.51
C GLU A 131 10.85 -0.75 0.65
N HIS A 132 11.45 -0.94 1.83
CA HIS A 132 11.14 -0.15 3.02
C HIS A 132 11.43 1.34 2.83
N MET A 133 12.56 1.66 2.23
CA MET A 133 12.98 3.03 1.94
C MET A 133 12.31 3.61 0.69
N ARG A 134 11.47 2.83 -0.02
CA ARG A 134 10.78 3.21 -1.26
C ARG A 134 11.74 3.79 -2.31
N ILE A 135 12.91 3.17 -2.45
CA ILE A 135 13.93 3.61 -3.42
C ILE A 135 13.42 3.31 -4.83
N GLY A 136 13.43 4.31 -5.68
CA GLY A 136 13.05 4.22 -7.08
C GLY A 136 14.18 4.65 -8.01
N TYR A 137 14.08 4.30 -9.28
CA TYR A 137 15.00 4.71 -10.33
C TYR A 137 14.30 5.57 -11.37
N ALA A 138 14.88 6.71 -11.71
CA ALA A 138 14.36 7.64 -12.69
C ALA A 138 15.19 7.60 -13.98
N PRO A 139 14.93 6.68 -14.93
CA PRO A 139 15.49 6.76 -16.27
C PRO A 139 14.98 8.03 -16.94
N GLY A 140 15.86 8.82 -17.53
CA GLY A 140 15.52 10.15 -18.04
C GLY A 140 14.32 10.16 -18.99
N GLY A 141 13.38 11.09 -18.78
CA GLY A 141 12.27 11.38 -19.70
C GLY A 141 11.05 10.44 -19.68
N CYS A 142 11.09 9.30 -18.97
CA CYS A 142 10.05 8.28 -19.04
C CYS A 142 8.73 8.64 -18.33
N LEU A 143 8.76 9.51 -17.30
CA LEU A 143 7.58 9.89 -16.53
C LEU A 143 6.56 10.68 -17.38
N ARG A 144 7.04 11.51 -18.31
CA ARG A 144 6.20 12.34 -19.17
C ARG A 144 5.26 11.50 -20.04
N GLY A 145 5.75 10.39 -20.60
CA GLY A 145 4.94 9.50 -21.42
C GLY A 145 3.99 8.60 -20.62
N TRP A 146 4.21 8.48 -19.31
CA TRP A 146 3.36 7.66 -18.44
C TRP A 146 2.18 8.45 -17.86
N LEU A 147 2.30 9.79 -17.72
CA LEU A 147 1.26 10.68 -17.20
C LEU A 147 0.31 11.22 -18.28
N THR A 148 0.53 10.90 -19.56
CA THR A 148 -0.37 11.22 -20.68
C THR A 148 -1.27 10.06 -21.02
#